data_98365434e97ffd25e94755b699217044
#
_entry.id   98365434e97ffd25e94755b699217044
#
_cell.length_a   1.000
_cell.length_b   1.000
_cell.length_c   1.000
_cell.angle_alpha   90.00
_cell.angle_beta   90.00
_cell.angle_gamma   90.00
#
_symmetry.space_group_name_H-M   'P 1'
#
loop_
_entity.id
_entity.type
_entity.pdbx_description
1 polymer ?
#
loop_
_entity_poly.entity_id
_entity_poly.type
_entity_poly.pdbx_seq_one_letter_code
_entity_poly.pdbx_strand_id
1 'polypeptide(L)'
;VVSVRVDEQGRKIDHNNELRRAMAVCRALEHEYGLHVPEDGGVQTEPEELHRVDYLRSDLKHQLRNVVMTLKQQYGFQSLAEFNTLLERYGVAAEEIRGDVRGRPYRGLVYHVLDDDGQRTGAAVKASRLGDFFGWKALEEKFDASKQRLRQHPETLDRTRREIDHARSV
;
A
#
# COMPACT_ATOMS: atom_id res chain seq x y z
N VAL A 1 -36.36 -3.69 -0.02
CA VAL A 1 -36.86 -3.97 -1.39
C VAL A 1 -35.82 -4.86 -2.06
N VAL A 2 -36.17 -6.15 -2.27
CA VAL A 2 -35.29 -7.07 -3.02
C VAL A 2 -35.61 -6.89 -4.50
N SER A 3 -34.71 -6.25 -5.24
CA SER A 3 -34.80 -6.14 -6.69
C SER A 3 -34.33 -7.46 -7.31
N VAL A 4 -35.22 -8.31 -7.74
CA VAL A 4 -34.89 -9.49 -8.55
C VAL A 4 -34.83 -9.02 -9.99
N ARG A 5 -33.62 -9.05 -10.58
CA ARG A 5 -33.41 -8.75 -12.00
C ARG A 5 -33.85 -9.99 -12.80
N VAL A 6 -34.94 -9.86 -13.54
CA VAL A 6 -35.49 -10.88 -14.44
C VAL A 6 -35.62 -10.28 -15.84
N ASP A 7 -35.52 -11.11 -16.87
CA ASP A 7 -35.83 -10.74 -18.25
C ASP A 7 -37.35 -10.63 -18.49
N GLU A 8 -37.76 -10.27 -19.69
CA GLU A 8 -39.17 -10.14 -20.06
C GLU A 8 -39.95 -11.46 -19.94
N GLN A 9 -39.26 -12.59 -19.88
CA GLN A 9 -39.82 -13.94 -19.71
C GLN A 9 -39.75 -14.40 -18.23
N GLY A 10 -39.38 -13.54 -17.30
CA GLY A 10 -39.29 -13.85 -15.88
C GLY A 10 -38.10 -14.73 -15.47
N ARG A 11 -37.10 -14.92 -16.34
CA ARG A 11 -35.86 -15.65 -16.04
C ARG A 11 -34.87 -14.75 -15.35
N LYS A 12 -34.13 -15.30 -14.39
CA LYS A 12 -33.08 -14.56 -13.70
C LYS A 12 -31.97 -14.17 -14.68
N ILE A 13 -31.73 -12.89 -14.80
CA ILE A 13 -30.59 -12.38 -15.60
C ILE A 13 -29.29 -12.80 -14.93
N ASP A 14 -28.43 -13.49 -15.69
CA ASP A 14 -27.10 -13.86 -15.21
C ASP A 14 -26.23 -12.62 -15.01
N HIS A 15 -25.90 -12.34 -13.76
CA HIS A 15 -25.04 -11.23 -13.35
C HIS A 15 -23.61 -11.68 -13.03
N ASN A 16 -23.24 -12.92 -13.37
CA ASN A 16 -21.86 -13.37 -13.29
C ASN A 16 -20.99 -12.50 -14.21
N ASN A 17 -19.96 -11.89 -13.64
CA ASN A 17 -19.05 -10.97 -14.31
C ASN A 17 -19.68 -9.63 -14.79
N GLU A 18 -20.82 -9.19 -14.25
CA GLU A 18 -21.43 -7.89 -14.59
C GLU A 18 -20.43 -6.74 -14.38
N LEU A 19 -19.72 -6.76 -13.25
CA LEU A 19 -18.66 -5.77 -12.96
C LEU A 19 -17.54 -5.81 -14.00
N ARG A 20 -17.12 -6.99 -14.42
CA ARG A 20 -16.06 -7.16 -15.42
C ARG A 20 -16.49 -6.68 -16.81
N ARG A 21 -17.76 -6.93 -17.18
CA ARG A 21 -18.35 -6.42 -18.43
C ARG A 21 -18.52 -4.89 -18.39
N ALA A 22 -19.00 -4.35 -17.28
CA ALA A 22 -19.13 -2.90 -17.08
C ALA A 22 -17.76 -2.21 -17.19
N MET A 23 -16.73 -2.77 -16.55
CA MET A 23 -15.35 -2.24 -16.65
C MET A 23 -14.81 -2.30 -18.08
N ALA A 24 -15.13 -3.36 -18.85
CA ALA A 24 -14.71 -3.46 -20.24
C ALA A 24 -15.39 -2.40 -21.14
N VAL A 25 -16.68 -2.13 -20.90
CA VAL A 25 -17.42 -1.08 -21.61
C VAL A 25 -16.88 0.31 -21.23
N CYS A 26 -16.62 0.56 -19.96
CA CYS A 26 -16.03 1.83 -19.52
C CYS A 26 -14.67 2.06 -20.20
N ARG A 27 -13.79 1.07 -20.24
CA ARG A 27 -12.49 1.19 -20.93
C ARG A 27 -12.63 1.44 -22.44
N ALA A 28 -13.61 0.79 -23.09
CA ALA A 28 -13.88 1.03 -24.51
C ALA A 28 -14.34 2.46 -24.76
N LEU A 29 -15.22 3.01 -23.91
CA LEU A 29 -15.68 4.39 -23.98
C LEU A 29 -14.55 5.39 -23.69
N GLU A 30 -13.73 5.12 -22.68
CA GLU A 30 -12.56 5.93 -22.34
C GLU A 30 -11.61 6.05 -23.53
N HIS A 31 -11.37 4.93 -24.23
CA HIS A 31 -10.54 4.92 -25.44
C HIS A 31 -11.20 5.66 -26.61
N GLU A 32 -12.50 5.48 -26.82
CA GLU A 32 -13.25 6.11 -27.91
C GLU A 32 -13.33 7.64 -27.76
N TYR A 33 -13.52 8.12 -26.53
CA TYR A 33 -13.62 9.55 -26.22
C TYR A 33 -12.31 10.22 -25.83
N GLY A 34 -11.18 9.49 -25.90
CA GLY A 34 -9.85 10.01 -25.56
C GLY A 34 -9.74 10.48 -24.12
N LEU A 35 -10.54 9.89 -23.22
CA LEU A 35 -10.48 10.19 -21.81
C LEU A 35 -9.17 9.62 -21.24
N HIS A 36 -8.53 10.39 -20.38
CA HIS A 36 -7.30 9.94 -19.71
C HIS A 36 -7.62 8.75 -18.81
N VAL A 37 -7.20 7.56 -19.25
CA VAL A 37 -7.26 6.35 -18.42
C VAL A 37 -6.11 6.45 -17.43
N PRO A 38 -6.36 6.50 -16.11
CA PRO A 38 -5.30 6.32 -15.15
C PRO A 38 -4.75 4.91 -15.34
N GLU A 39 -3.52 4.78 -15.82
CA GLU A 39 -2.85 3.50 -15.90
C GLU A 39 -2.86 2.88 -14.50
N ASP A 40 -3.51 1.72 -14.39
CA ASP A 40 -3.60 0.88 -13.19
C ASP A 40 -3.96 1.59 -11.89
N GLY A 41 -5.24 1.92 -11.69
CA GLY A 41 -5.82 2.10 -10.34
C GLY A 41 -5.07 3.00 -9.35
N GLY A 42 -4.01 3.64 -9.80
CA GLY A 42 -3.25 4.62 -9.08
C GLY A 42 -3.96 5.96 -9.22
N VAL A 43 -4.71 6.34 -8.21
CA VAL A 43 -4.92 7.77 -7.97
C VAL A 43 -3.54 8.38 -7.96
N GLN A 44 -3.16 9.08 -9.04
CA GLN A 44 -2.07 10.05 -8.98
C GLN A 44 -2.59 11.21 -8.12
N THR A 45 -2.64 10.96 -6.83
CA THR A 45 -2.63 12.03 -5.87
C THR A 45 -1.27 12.67 -6.04
N GLU A 46 -1.23 13.95 -6.44
CA GLU A 46 -0.05 14.77 -6.23
C GLU A 46 0.49 14.41 -4.84
N PRO A 47 1.82 14.32 -4.65
CA PRO A 47 2.36 13.93 -3.37
C PRO A 47 1.81 14.91 -2.32
N GLU A 48 0.74 14.51 -1.64
CA GLU A 48 0.31 15.20 -0.42
C GLU A 48 1.55 15.30 0.44
N GLU A 49 1.79 16.48 0.98
CA GLU A 49 2.88 16.67 1.93
C GLU A 49 2.84 15.53 2.94
N LEU A 50 3.95 14.83 3.08
CA LEU A 50 4.02 13.66 3.92
C LEU A 50 3.97 14.08 5.38
N HIS A 51 2.81 13.96 5.99
CA HIS A 51 2.58 14.29 7.39
C HIS A 51 2.65 13.04 8.27
N ARG A 52 3.00 13.26 9.53
CA ARG A 52 2.88 12.23 10.56
C ARG A 52 1.42 11.79 10.68
N VAL A 53 1.19 10.48 10.84
CA VAL A 53 -0.15 9.93 11.01
C VAL A 53 -0.77 10.48 12.31
N ASP A 54 -1.93 11.09 12.18
CA ASP A 54 -2.74 11.53 13.31
C ASP A 54 -3.65 10.39 13.77
N TYR A 55 -3.28 9.76 14.88
CA TYR A 55 -3.96 8.59 15.43
C TYR A 55 -5.34 8.91 16.03
N LEU A 56 -5.70 10.17 16.19
CA LEU A 56 -7.01 10.61 16.69
C LEU A 56 -8.05 10.72 15.55
N ARG A 57 -7.61 10.74 14.30
CA ARG A 57 -8.51 10.86 13.15
C ARG A 57 -9.10 9.51 12.73
N SER A 58 -10.30 9.56 12.17
CA SER A 58 -11.01 8.36 11.69
C SER A 58 -10.47 7.79 10.37
N ASP A 59 -9.68 8.54 9.61
CA ASP A 59 -9.17 8.18 8.28
C ASP A 59 -7.78 7.50 8.31
N LEU A 60 -7.44 6.83 9.40
CA LEU A 60 -6.15 6.17 9.64
C LEU A 60 -5.69 5.27 8.47
N LYS A 61 -6.63 4.57 7.85
CA LYS A 61 -6.29 3.70 6.72
C LYS A 61 -5.76 4.48 5.52
N HIS A 62 -6.34 5.65 5.25
CA HIS A 62 -5.90 6.53 4.17
C HIS A 62 -4.53 7.12 4.47
N GLN A 63 -4.34 7.64 5.67
CA GLN A 63 -3.07 8.19 6.13
C GLN A 63 -1.94 7.14 6.06
N LEU A 64 -2.19 5.90 6.56
CA LEU A 64 -1.24 4.80 6.47
C LEU A 64 -0.86 4.48 5.01
N ARG A 65 -1.86 4.41 4.11
CA ARG A 65 -1.60 4.18 2.68
C ARG A 65 -0.69 5.26 2.11
N ASN A 66 -0.99 6.52 2.40
CA ASN A 66 -0.23 7.66 1.88
C ASN A 66 1.23 7.61 2.35
N VAL A 67 1.45 7.45 3.66
CA VAL A 67 2.80 7.35 4.24
C VAL A 67 3.59 6.19 3.63
N VAL A 68 3.04 4.98 3.65
CA VAL A 68 3.73 3.78 3.16
C VAL A 68 4.00 3.87 1.67
N MET A 69 3.03 4.35 0.87
CA MET A 69 3.19 4.50 -0.57
C MET A 69 4.28 5.50 -0.92
N THR A 70 4.24 6.68 -0.33
CA THR A 70 5.23 7.75 -0.58
C THR A 70 6.64 7.31 -0.21
N LEU A 71 6.81 6.71 0.98
CA LEU A 71 8.13 6.23 1.40
C LEU A 71 8.66 5.11 0.49
N LYS A 72 7.80 4.18 0.07
CA LYS A 72 8.21 3.13 -0.88
C LYS A 72 8.57 3.68 -2.26
N GLN A 73 7.97 4.77 -2.69
CA GLN A 73 8.28 5.38 -3.99
C GLN A 73 9.56 6.21 -3.93
N GLN A 74 9.73 7.00 -2.88
CA GLN A 74 10.83 7.97 -2.79
C GLN A 74 12.15 7.35 -2.32
N TYR A 75 12.09 6.28 -1.51
CA TYR A 75 13.29 5.73 -0.86
C TYR A 75 13.56 4.29 -1.27
N GLY A 76 14.85 3.91 -1.21
CA GLY A 76 15.31 2.53 -1.34
C GLY A 76 15.61 1.94 0.04
N PHE A 77 15.16 0.72 0.29
CA PHE A 77 15.38 0.01 1.54
C PHE A 77 15.95 -1.38 1.25
N GLN A 78 16.81 -1.86 2.11
CA GLN A 78 17.39 -3.20 2.02
C GLN A 78 16.78 -4.19 3.02
N SER A 79 16.11 -3.67 4.04
CA SER A 79 15.54 -4.46 5.14
C SER A 79 14.28 -3.81 5.73
N LEU A 80 13.50 -4.61 6.46
CA LEU A 80 12.35 -4.11 7.22
C LEU A 80 12.79 -3.14 8.33
N ALA A 81 13.98 -3.35 8.91
CA ALA A 81 14.50 -2.46 9.95
C ALA A 81 14.77 -1.05 9.42
N GLU A 82 15.40 -0.93 8.24
CA GLU A 82 15.60 0.37 7.58
C GLU A 82 14.27 1.03 7.24
N PHE A 83 13.32 0.26 6.72
CA PHE A 83 11.99 0.78 6.41
C PHE A 83 11.27 1.28 7.66
N ASN A 84 11.35 0.55 8.78
CA ASN A 84 10.76 0.97 10.05
C ASN A 84 11.37 2.26 10.60
N THR A 85 12.68 2.45 10.47
CA THR A 85 13.33 3.69 10.94
C THR A 85 12.71 4.95 10.30
N LEU A 86 12.31 4.87 9.03
CA LEU A 86 11.62 5.99 8.38
C LEU A 86 10.12 6.03 8.68
N LEU A 87 9.47 4.87 8.77
CA LEU A 87 8.04 4.78 9.13
C LEU A 87 7.76 5.37 10.50
N GLU A 88 8.60 5.08 11.49
CA GLU A 88 8.47 5.59 12.87
C GLU A 88 8.47 7.11 12.95
N ARG A 89 9.24 7.77 12.09
CA ARG A 89 9.23 9.23 11.97
C ARG A 89 7.84 9.79 11.62
N TYR A 90 7.05 9.00 10.88
CA TYR A 90 5.68 9.36 10.49
C TYR A 90 4.62 8.70 11.36
N GLY A 91 4.99 8.19 12.53
CA GLY A 91 4.07 7.58 13.48
C GLY A 91 3.52 6.23 13.01
N VAL A 92 4.31 5.47 12.27
CA VAL A 92 3.94 4.15 11.74
C VAL A 92 5.03 3.14 12.06
N ALA A 93 4.66 1.89 12.36
CA ALA A 93 5.57 0.76 12.44
C ALA A 93 5.03 -0.41 11.63
N ALA A 94 5.91 -1.14 10.96
CA ALA A 94 5.59 -2.34 10.21
C ALA A 94 6.14 -3.58 10.92
N GLU A 95 5.34 -4.64 11.02
CA GLU A 95 5.72 -5.88 11.66
C GLU A 95 5.45 -7.06 10.73
N GLU A 96 6.46 -7.93 10.58
CA GLU A 96 6.31 -9.19 9.86
C GLU A 96 5.56 -10.19 10.72
N ILE A 97 4.50 -10.77 10.15
CA ILE A 97 3.78 -11.88 10.76
C ILE A 97 4.08 -13.15 9.97
N ARG A 98 4.49 -14.18 10.67
CA ARG A 98 4.66 -15.52 10.13
C ARG A 98 3.62 -16.44 10.74
N GLY A 99 3.06 -17.32 9.93
CA GLY A 99 2.07 -18.29 10.37
C GLY A 99 1.99 -19.47 9.42
N ASP A 100 1.13 -20.40 9.78
CA ASP A 100 0.78 -21.56 8.96
C ASP A 100 -0.73 -21.59 8.75
N VAL A 101 -1.16 -21.79 7.53
CA VAL A 101 -2.57 -21.97 7.19
C VAL A 101 -2.72 -23.29 6.43
N ARG A 102 -3.31 -24.27 7.08
CA ARG A 102 -3.55 -25.59 6.51
C ARG A 102 -2.26 -26.28 6.02
N GLY A 103 -1.16 -26.19 6.82
CA GLY A 103 0.13 -26.79 6.46
C GLY A 103 0.93 -25.98 5.42
N ARG A 104 0.49 -24.76 5.09
CA ARG A 104 1.22 -23.86 4.20
C ARG A 104 1.74 -22.67 4.99
N PRO A 105 3.07 -22.50 5.08
CA PRO A 105 3.64 -21.35 5.75
C PRO A 105 3.30 -20.08 4.97
N TYR A 106 2.91 -19.01 5.67
CA TYR A 106 2.72 -17.71 5.09
C TYR A 106 3.52 -16.65 5.83
N ARG A 107 3.88 -15.62 5.09
CA ARG A 107 4.47 -14.39 5.61
C ARG A 107 3.53 -13.23 5.29
N GLY A 108 3.20 -12.48 6.30
CA GLY A 108 2.34 -11.31 6.18
C GLY A 108 2.99 -10.07 6.76
N LEU A 109 2.39 -8.92 6.53
CA LEU A 109 2.81 -7.65 7.10
C LEU A 109 1.60 -6.99 7.75
N VAL A 110 1.82 -6.38 8.91
CA VAL A 110 0.87 -5.50 9.57
C VAL A 110 1.50 -4.16 9.85
N TYR A 111 0.68 -3.14 9.84
CA TYR A 111 1.08 -1.77 10.17
C TYR A 111 0.41 -1.36 11.47
N HIS A 112 1.18 -0.76 12.35
CA HIS A 112 0.74 -0.17 13.61
C HIS A 112 0.86 1.33 13.52
N VAL A 113 -0.10 2.04 14.07
CA VAL A 113 0.03 3.48 14.31
C VAL A 113 0.70 3.68 15.65
N LEU A 114 1.58 4.66 15.72
CA LEU A 114 2.28 5.04 16.94
C LEU A 114 1.74 6.37 17.45
N ASP A 115 1.61 6.48 18.76
CA ASP A 115 1.31 7.73 19.44
C ASP A 115 2.55 8.66 19.53
N ASP A 116 2.43 9.74 20.27
CA ASP A 116 3.51 10.71 20.40
C ASP A 116 4.71 10.19 21.23
N ASP A 117 4.47 9.19 22.06
CA ASP A 117 5.49 8.50 22.85
C ASP A 117 6.13 7.31 22.09
N GLY A 118 5.72 7.09 20.82
CA GLY A 118 6.19 5.98 20.00
C GLY A 118 5.58 4.63 20.38
N GLN A 119 4.52 4.62 21.20
CA GLN A 119 3.84 3.39 21.59
C GLN A 119 2.76 3.04 20.56
N ARG A 120 2.55 1.73 20.36
CA ARG A 120 1.51 1.24 19.47
C ARG A 120 0.12 1.60 19.99
N THR A 121 -0.65 2.30 19.17
CA THR A 121 -2.03 2.70 19.52
C THR A 121 -3.03 2.15 18.50
N GLY A 122 -4.23 1.84 18.97
CA GLY A 122 -5.29 1.31 18.13
C GLY A 122 -5.03 -0.11 17.62
N ALA A 123 -5.84 -0.55 16.66
CA ALA A 123 -5.77 -1.88 16.09
C ALA A 123 -4.77 -1.92 14.93
N ALA A 124 -3.96 -2.98 14.88
CA ALA A 124 -3.06 -3.24 13.76
C ALA A 124 -3.82 -3.38 12.44
N VAL A 125 -3.33 -2.77 11.40
CA VAL A 125 -3.91 -2.82 10.05
C VAL A 125 -3.15 -3.84 9.21
N LYS A 126 -3.81 -4.92 8.80
CA LYS A 126 -3.22 -5.92 7.90
C LYS A 126 -2.90 -5.27 6.56
N ALA A 127 -1.72 -5.52 6.02
CA ALA A 127 -1.29 -5.01 4.72
C ALA A 127 -2.27 -5.39 3.59
N SER A 128 -2.86 -6.59 3.64
CA SER A 128 -3.88 -7.03 2.68
C SER A 128 -5.15 -6.16 2.64
N ARG A 129 -5.45 -5.42 3.71
CA ARG A 129 -6.54 -4.45 3.74
C ARG A 129 -6.20 -3.12 3.08
N LEU A 130 -4.91 -2.86 2.89
CA LEU A 130 -4.40 -1.67 2.19
C LEU A 130 -4.23 -1.94 0.69
N GLY A 131 -3.99 -3.18 0.31
CA GLY A 131 -3.80 -3.64 -1.07
C GLY A 131 -2.49 -4.41 -1.25
N ASP A 132 -2.30 -5.05 -2.40
CA ASP A 132 -1.17 -5.94 -2.67
C ASP A 132 0.19 -5.23 -2.62
N PHE A 133 0.24 -3.97 -3.05
CA PHE A 133 1.43 -3.12 -2.99
C PHE A 133 2.01 -2.98 -1.58
N PHE A 134 1.18 -3.11 -0.55
CA PHE A 134 1.55 -2.93 0.86
C PHE A 134 1.98 -4.24 1.54
N GLY A 135 1.83 -5.37 0.86
CA GLY A 135 2.12 -6.69 1.38
C GLY A 135 3.61 -7.01 1.49
N TRP A 136 3.92 -8.11 2.21
CA TRP A 136 5.29 -8.59 2.40
C TRP A 136 6.01 -8.83 1.08
N LYS A 137 5.38 -9.52 0.13
CA LYS A 137 5.99 -9.84 -1.17
C LYS A 137 6.45 -8.58 -1.92
N ALA A 138 5.58 -7.57 -2.01
CA ALA A 138 5.91 -6.31 -2.67
C ALA A 138 7.01 -5.51 -1.94
N LEU A 139 7.15 -5.71 -0.63
CA LEU A 139 8.21 -5.10 0.15
C LEU A 139 9.54 -5.84 -0.09
N GLU A 140 9.54 -7.16 -0.11
CA GLU A 140 10.69 -8.01 -0.41
C GLU A 140 11.26 -7.72 -1.81
N GLU A 141 10.41 -7.64 -2.82
CA GLU A 141 10.77 -7.23 -4.19
C GLU A 141 11.44 -5.84 -4.21
N LYS A 142 10.92 -4.91 -3.41
CA LYS A 142 11.51 -3.57 -3.27
C LYS A 142 12.89 -3.61 -2.61
N PHE A 143 13.09 -4.44 -1.59
CA PHE A 143 14.39 -4.63 -0.95
C PHE A 143 15.42 -5.19 -1.92
N ASP A 144 15.04 -6.20 -2.70
CA ASP A 144 15.93 -6.83 -3.67
C ASP A 144 16.30 -5.88 -4.81
N ALA A 145 15.31 -5.14 -5.32
CA ALA A 145 15.56 -4.09 -6.31
C ALA A 145 16.50 -2.99 -5.77
N SER A 146 16.34 -2.62 -4.51
CA SER A 146 17.22 -1.63 -3.86
C SER A 146 18.62 -2.14 -3.70
N LYS A 147 18.81 -3.39 -3.27
CA LYS A 147 20.13 -4.05 -3.18
C LYS A 147 20.84 -4.11 -4.53
N GLN A 148 20.09 -4.42 -5.61
CA GLN A 148 20.65 -4.46 -6.97
C GLN A 148 21.07 -3.08 -7.44
N ARG A 149 20.26 -2.03 -7.24
CA ARG A 149 20.61 -0.66 -7.57
C ARG A 149 21.86 -0.19 -6.86
N LEU A 150 22.01 -0.54 -5.58
CA LEU A 150 23.18 -0.20 -4.78
C LEU A 150 24.47 -0.84 -5.28
N ARG A 151 24.39 -2.06 -5.77
CA ARG A 151 25.55 -2.73 -6.39
C ARG A 151 25.97 -2.06 -7.69
N GLN A 152 25.01 -1.46 -8.42
CA GLN A 152 25.27 -0.77 -9.69
C GLN A 152 25.64 0.70 -9.51
N HIS A 153 25.08 1.37 -8.50
CA HIS A 153 25.24 2.80 -8.23
C HIS A 153 25.41 3.07 -6.74
N PRO A 154 26.62 2.94 -6.19
CA PRO A 154 26.88 3.14 -4.75
C PRO A 154 26.55 4.55 -4.24
N GLU A 155 26.58 5.55 -5.10
CA GLU A 155 26.24 6.95 -4.77
C GLU A 155 24.77 7.20 -4.42
N THR A 156 23.83 6.33 -4.83
CA THR A 156 22.42 6.45 -4.47
C THR A 156 22.12 6.06 -3.02
N LEU A 157 23.09 5.45 -2.34
CA LEU A 157 23.05 5.13 -0.90
C LEU A 157 23.00 6.37 -0.02
N ASP A 158 23.69 7.42 -0.43
CA ASP A 158 23.97 8.56 0.44
C ASP A 158 22.72 9.32 0.86
N ARG A 159 21.67 9.30 0.07
CA ARG A 159 20.42 9.96 0.44
C ARG A 159 19.65 9.16 1.50
N THR A 160 19.43 7.89 1.25
CA THR A 160 18.68 7.01 2.20
C THR A 160 19.44 6.88 3.51
N ARG A 161 20.77 6.76 3.46
CA ARG A 161 21.62 6.66 4.64
C ARG A 161 21.62 7.94 5.48
N ARG A 162 21.71 9.10 4.85
CA ARG A 162 21.60 10.41 5.54
C ARG A 162 20.25 10.58 6.21
N GLU A 163 19.15 10.19 5.56
CA GLU A 163 17.81 10.27 6.16
C GLU A 163 17.65 9.30 7.35
N ILE A 164 18.19 8.08 7.24
CA ILE A 164 18.20 7.11 8.34
C ILE A 164 19.04 7.60 9.51
N ASP A 165 20.22 8.13 9.26
CA ASP A 165 21.13 8.65 10.30
C ASP A 165 20.52 9.88 10.98
N HIS A 166 19.86 10.75 10.20
CA HIS A 166 19.14 11.90 10.75
C HIS A 166 17.94 11.46 11.61
N ALA A 167 17.20 10.45 11.19
CA ALA A 167 16.08 9.90 11.95
C ALA A 167 16.50 9.23 13.28
N ARG A 168 17.75 8.76 13.37
CA ARG A 168 18.32 8.18 14.62
C ARG A 168 18.88 9.21 15.57
N SER A 169 19.13 10.43 15.09
CA SER A 169 19.78 11.50 15.87
C SER A 169 18.78 12.45 16.54
N VAL A 170 17.48 12.26 16.30
CA VAL A 170 16.36 13.01 16.88
C VAL A 170 15.63 12.11 17.87
#